data_540b85cc0b7ffe9f8abc27e18a4ff4bf
#
_entry.id   540b85cc0b7ffe9f8abc27e18a4ff4bf
#
_cell.length_a   1.000
_cell.length_b   1.000
_cell.length_c   1.000
_cell.angle_alpha   90.00
_cell.angle_beta   90.00
_cell.angle_gamma   90.00
#
_symmetry.space_group_name_H-M   'P 1'
#
loop_
_entity.id
_entity.type
_entity.pdbx_description
1 polymer ?
#
loop_
_entity_poly.entity_id
_entity_poly.type
_entity_poly.pdbx_seq_one_letter_code
_entity_poly.pdbx_strand_id
1 'polypeptide(L)'
;MITIQERKNSKIPGTSSLYVSFPYNKEIIDSLKTTQMYVYDKDTKEWEVPVTSLAHLVELLNPTDDIQIDLLEYKDKKDKVYELNNYKTTPFSYQQEGLQYGLNHNKWLLLDAPGLGKTLQLTYLAQELKQRKNIEHCLIICGINTLKTNWKKEIQKHSDLSCMILGERVNTKGKTVFEGVPYRLNQLNNKIDEFFVITNVETLRDDKIVKALNKGKNKFDMIIFDEIHTCKSPTSQQGKTYLFLKSK
;
A
#
# COMPACT_ATOMS: atom_id res chain seq x y z
N MET A 1 10.35 -23.75 28.39
CA MET A 1 9.24 -23.57 27.46
C MET A 1 9.39 -22.21 26.81
N ILE A 2 9.39 -22.13 25.49
CA ILE A 2 9.38 -20.93 24.68
C ILE A 2 7.96 -20.80 24.13
N THR A 3 7.34 -19.65 24.23
CA THR A 3 6.01 -19.44 23.65
C THR A 3 6.08 -18.41 22.54
N ILE A 4 5.47 -18.70 21.39
CA ILE A 4 5.30 -17.80 20.27
C ILE A 4 3.80 -17.69 20.02
N GLN A 5 3.24 -16.52 20.24
CA GLN A 5 1.81 -16.29 20.09
C GLN A 5 1.54 -15.16 19.09
N GLU A 6 0.73 -15.42 18.08
CA GLU A 6 0.26 -14.37 17.18
C GLU A 6 -0.95 -13.65 17.79
N ARG A 7 -0.86 -12.34 17.88
CA ARG A 7 -1.96 -11.47 18.35
C ARG A 7 -2.23 -10.35 17.35
N LYS A 8 -3.48 -9.93 17.24
CA LYS A 8 -3.86 -8.76 16.44
C LYS A 8 -3.19 -7.51 16.99
N ASN A 9 -2.59 -6.73 16.10
CA ASN A 9 -1.93 -5.49 16.50
C ASN A 9 -2.98 -4.41 16.82
N SER A 10 -2.96 -3.90 18.05
CA SER A 10 -3.90 -2.87 18.51
C SER A 10 -3.59 -1.49 17.92
N LYS A 11 -2.33 -1.25 17.54
CA LYS A 11 -1.86 0.05 17.00
C LYS A 11 -2.07 0.16 15.49
N ILE A 12 -2.06 -0.98 14.77
CA ILE A 12 -2.17 -1.04 13.32
C ILE A 12 -3.32 -1.99 12.96
N PRO A 13 -4.54 -1.49 12.77
CA PRO A 13 -5.69 -2.32 12.45
C PRO A 13 -5.46 -3.18 11.20
N GLY A 14 -5.88 -4.44 11.26
CA GLY A 14 -5.75 -5.40 10.15
C GLY A 14 -4.37 -6.03 10.01
N THR A 15 -3.48 -5.83 10.99
CA THR A 15 -2.20 -6.52 11.09
C THR A 15 -2.13 -7.34 12.37
N SER A 16 -1.17 -8.28 12.42
CA SER A 16 -0.83 -9.03 13.62
C SER A 16 0.68 -8.97 13.86
N SER A 17 1.08 -9.27 15.08
CA SER A 17 2.47 -9.40 15.50
C SER A 17 2.65 -10.71 16.26
N LEU A 18 3.87 -11.24 16.26
CA LEU A 18 4.26 -12.35 17.12
C LEU A 18 4.74 -11.80 18.45
N TYR A 19 4.25 -12.38 19.53
CA TYR A 19 4.69 -12.14 20.89
C TYR A 19 5.46 -13.36 21.36
N VAL A 20 6.76 -13.18 21.62
CA VAL A 20 7.69 -14.26 21.97
C VAL A 20 8.11 -14.11 23.43
N SER A 21 7.89 -15.12 24.23
CA SER A 21 8.39 -15.17 25.60
C SER A 21 9.21 -16.45 25.85
N PHE A 22 10.30 -16.32 26.60
CA PHE A 22 11.23 -17.40 26.90
C PHE A 22 12.05 -17.06 28.14
N PRO A 23 12.59 -18.07 28.86
CA PRO A 23 13.61 -17.87 29.89
C PRO A 23 14.81 -17.14 29.29
N TYR A 24 15.51 -16.33 30.12
CA TYR A 24 16.66 -15.55 29.62
C TYR A 24 17.61 -16.44 28.81
N ASN A 25 17.76 -16.11 27.53
CA ASN A 25 18.69 -16.75 26.60
C ASN A 25 19.29 -15.67 25.69
N LYS A 26 20.61 -15.47 25.81
CA LYS A 26 21.31 -14.41 25.08
C LYS A 26 21.28 -14.63 23.58
N GLU A 27 21.39 -15.89 23.11
CA GLU A 27 21.41 -16.21 21.67
C GLU A 27 20.06 -15.89 21.03
N ILE A 28 18.95 -16.25 21.68
CA ILE A 28 17.62 -15.93 21.21
C ILE A 28 17.42 -14.40 21.19
N ILE A 29 17.87 -13.70 22.23
CA ILE A 29 17.78 -12.22 22.29
C ILE A 29 18.56 -11.57 21.15
N ASP A 30 19.80 -11.98 20.93
CA ASP A 30 20.64 -11.43 19.88
C ASP A 30 20.03 -11.70 18.50
N SER A 31 19.43 -12.85 18.31
CA SER A 31 18.73 -13.23 17.11
C SER A 31 17.44 -12.42 16.87
N LEU A 32 16.62 -12.25 17.90
CA LEU A 32 15.45 -11.37 17.83
C LEU A 32 15.84 -9.93 17.45
N LYS A 33 16.99 -9.46 17.90
CA LYS A 33 17.51 -8.13 17.55
C LYS A 33 18.00 -8.01 16.11
N THR A 34 18.24 -9.12 15.42
CA THR A 34 18.53 -9.12 13.98
C THR A 34 17.29 -8.89 13.13
N THR A 35 16.10 -9.10 13.69
CA THR A 35 14.86 -8.73 13.02
C THR A 35 14.80 -7.19 12.88
N GLN A 36 14.41 -6.69 11.73
CA GLN A 36 14.42 -5.25 11.44
C GLN A 36 13.46 -4.41 12.32
N MET A 37 12.52 -5.07 12.96
CA MET A 37 11.51 -4.43 13.81
C MET A 37 11.25 -5.33 15.02
N TYR A 38 11.66 -4.89 16.19
CA TYR A 38 11.33 -5.56 17.45
C TYR A 38 11.03 -4.53 18.53
N VAL A 39 10.18 -4.93 19.48
CA VAL A 39 9.90 -4.17 20.69
C VAL A 39 9.93 -5.13 21.86
N TYR A 40 10.61 -4.79 22.95
CA TYR A 40 10.57 -5.55 24.18
C TYR A 40 9.69 -4.84 25.20
N ASP A 41 8.67 -5.53 25.67
CA ASP A 41 7.81 -5.08 26.76
C ASP A 41 8.35 -5.58 28.10
N LYS A 42 8.72 -4.67 28.98
CA LYS A 42 9.28 -4.97 30.30
C LYS A 42 8.24 -5.50 31.29
N ASP A 43 6.99 -5.11 31.12
CA ASP A 43 5.91 -5.47 32.05
C ASP A 43 5.44 -6.91 31.78
N THR A 44 5.24 -7.28 30.52
CA THR A 44 4.87 -8.63 30.10
C THR A 44 6.06 -9.55 29.89
N LYS A 45 7.28 -9.00 29.79
CA LYS A 45 8.52 -9.71 29.44
C LYS A 45 8.44 -10.42 28.08
N GLU A 46 7.72 -9.85 27.16
CA GLU A 46 7.52 -10.37 25.80
C GLU A 46 8.27 -9.54 24.77
N TRP A 47 8.68 -10.21 23.71
CA TRP A 47 9.22 -9.56 22.51
C TRP A 47 8.14 -9.52 21.43
N GLU A 48 7.80 -8.34 20.96
CA GLU A 48 6.94 -8.15 19.80
C GLU A 48 7.79 -8.07 18.54
N VAL A 49 7.53 -8.95 17.57
CA VAL A 49 8.21 -9.00 16.27
C VAL A 49 7.21 -9.19 15.13
N PRO A 50 7.57 -8.85 13.88
CA PRO A 50 6.69 -9.07 12.73
C PRO A 50 6.37 -10.56 12.53
N VAL A 51 5.17 -10.87 12.04
CA VAL A 51 4.76 -12.25 11.69
C VAL A 51 5.71 -12.89 10.67
N THR A 52 6.27 -12.09 9.77
CA THR A 52 7.27 -12.54 8.79
C THR A 52 8.54 -13.10 9.41
N SER A 53 8.79 -12.84 10.68
CA SER A 53 9.94 -13.38 11.41
C SER A 53 9.73 -14.83 11.89
N LEU A 54 8.54 -15.42 11.74
CA LEU A 54 8.23 -16.75 12.27
C LEU A 54 9.18 -17.84 11.75
N ALA A 55 9.40 -17.89 10.43
CA ALA A 55 10.28 -18.91 9.83
C ALA A 55 11.70 -18.80 10.39
N HIS A 56 12.22 -17.58 10.46
CA HIS A 56 13.54 -17.31 11.03
C HIS A 56 13.64 -17.67 12.51
N LEU A 57 12.60 -17.37 13.30
CA LEU A 57 12.55 -17.75 14.71
C LEU A 57 12.55 -19.28 14.89
N VAL A 58 11.77 -19.99 14.09
CA VAL A 58 11.71 -21.46 14.15
C VAL A 58 13.03 -22.10 13.76
N GLU A 59 13.76 -21.55 12.78
CA GLU A 59 15.09 -22.03 12.40
C GLU A 59 16.15 -21.83 13.49
N LEU A 60 15.99 -20.80 14.31
CA LEU A 60 16.93 -20.46 15.38
C LEU A 60 16.69 -21.25 16.67
N LEU A 61 15.50 -21.79 16.83
CA LEU A 61 15.14 -22.58 18.00
C LEU A 61 15.57 -24.02 17.78
N ASN A 62 16.29 -24.61 18.77
CA ASN A 62 16.72 -25.99 18.69
C ASN A 62 15.49 -26.92 18.68
N PRO A 63 15.51 -28.00 17.88
CA PRO A 63 14.43 -29.00 17.88
C PRO A 63 14.15 -29.65 19.23
N THR A 64 15.08 -29.55 20.20
CA THR A 64 14.96 -30.05 21.58
C THR A 64 14.32 -29.06 22.53
N ASP A 65 14.08 -27.81 22.10
CA ASP A 65 13.41 -26.83 22.93
C ASP A 65 11.92 -27.14 23.04
N ASP A 66 11.37 -26.95 24.22
CA ASP A 66 9.93 -27.06 24.48
C ASP A 66 9.26 -25.77 23.95
N ILE A 67 8.76 -25.83 22.72
CA ILE A 67 8.23 -24.67 21.98
C ILE A 67 6.73 -24.83 21.80
N GLN A 68 5.98 -23.87 22.29
CA GLN A 68 4.56 -23.73 22.03
C GLN A 68 4.32 -22.60 21.02
N ILE A 69 3.72 -22.91 19.88
CA ILE A 69 3.36 -21.96 18.83
C ILE A 69 1.83 -21.89 18.74
N ASP A 70 1.28 -20.71 18.98
CA ASP A 70 -0.14 -20.42 18.89
C ASP A 70 -0.37 -19.30 17.88
N LEU A 71 -0.79 -19.66 16.68
CA LEU A 71 -1.04 -18.74 15.58
C LEU A 71 -2.54 -18.52 15.42
N LEU A 72 -2.90 -17.31 14.98
CA LEU A 72 -4.28 -17.00 14.65
C LEU A 72 -4.75 -17.87 13.47
N GLU A 73 -5.87 -18.56 13.68
CA GLU A 73 -6.55 -19.23 12.57
C GLU A 73 -7.07 -18.18 11.58
N TYR A 74 -6.40 -18.06 10.45
CA TYR A 74 -6.95 -17.34 9.30
C TYR A 74 -7.92 -18.29 8.61
N LYS A 75 -9.22 -18.07 8.79
CA LYS A 75 -10.20 -18.68 7.90
C LYS A 75 -9.93 -18.16 6.51
N ASP A 76 -9.40 -18.99 5.65
CA ASP A 76 -9.28 -18.71 4.23
C ASP A 76 -10.67 -18.35 3.70
N LYS A 77 -10.92 -17.07 3.53
CA LYS A 77 -12.08 -16.66 2.75
C LYS A 77 -11.79 -17.14 1.34
N LYS A 78 -12.56 -18.10 0.87
CA LYS A 78 -12.48 -18.52 -0.53
C LYS A 78 -12.64 -17.27 -1.39
N ASP A 79 -11.62 -17.00 -2.18
CA ASP A 79 -11.65 -15.89 -3.13
C ASP A 79 -12.81 -16.07 -4.09
N LYS A 80 -13.53 -14.99 -4.34
CA LYS A 80 -14.59 -14.98 -5.35
C LYS A 80 -13.96 -14.89 -6.72
N VAL A 81 -14.47 -15.67 -7.64
CA VAL A 81 -14.13 -15.51 -9.05
C VAL A 81 -15.03 -14.46 -9.66
N TYR A 82 -14.43 -13.41 -10.19
CA TYR A 82 -15.13 -12.33 -10.85
C TYR A 82 -15.04 -12.49 -12.35
N GLU A 83 -16.13 -12.25 -13.05
CA GLU A 83 -16.11 -12.13 -14.50
C GLU A 83 -15.45 -10.80 -14.87
N LEU A 84 -14.38 -10.90 -15.68
CA LEU A 84 -13.55 -9.76 -16.07
C LEU A 84 -13.83 -9.43 -17.55
N ASN A 85 -14.54 -8.33 -17.78
CA ASN A 85 -15.01 -7.94 -19.10
C ASN A 85 -14.78 -6.45 -19.39
N ASN A 86 -14.92 -6.07 -20.67
CA ASN A 86 -14.94 -4.70 -21.14
C ASN A 86 -13.62 -3.94 -20.97
N TYR A 87 -12.52 -4.58 -21.31
CA TYR A 87 -11.21 -3.94 -21.36
C TYR A 87 -10.84 -3.50 -22.77
N LYS A 88 -10.26 -2.31 -22.91
CA LYS A 88 -9.72 -1.84 -24.21
C LYS A 88 -8.62 -2.74 -24.76
N THR A 89 -7.86 -3.37 -23.88
CA THR A 89 -6.79 -4.30 -24.20
C THR A 89 -7.01 -5.57 -23.39
N THR A 90 -7.06 -6.72 -24.03
CA THR A 90 -7.22 -7.99 -23.31
C THR A 90 -6.00 -8.24 -22.40
N PRO A 91 -6.19 -8.35 -21.08
CA PRO A 91 -5.09 -8.65 -20.17
C PRO A 91 -4.62 -10.09 -20.35
N PHE A 92 -3.32 -10.33 -20.20
CA PHE A 92 -2.74 -11.67 -20.18
C PHE A 92 -3.25 -12.46 -18.96
N SER A 93 -3.13 -13.79 -18.98
CA SER A 93 -3.64 -14.68 -17.91
C SER A 93 -3.10 -14.28 -16.52
N TYR A 94 -1.79 -14.05 -16.39
CA TYR A 94 -1.17 -13.62 -15.13
C TYR A 94 -1.67 -12.24 -14.65
N GLN A 95 -2.01 -11.33 -15.59
CA GLN A 95 -2.61 -10.05 -15.25
C GLN A 95 -4.04 -10.20 -14.73
N GLN A 96 -4.80 -11.14 -15.32
CA GLN A 96 -6.14 -11.49 -14.84
C GLN A 96 -6.10 -12.09 -13.43
N GLU A 97 -5.11 -12.93 -13.13
CA GLU A 97 -4.88 -13.45 -11.78
C GLU A 97 -4.62 -12.33 -10.78
N GLY A 98 -3.76 -11.36 -11.13
CA GLY A 98 -3.52 -10.18 -10.31
C GLY A 98 -4.76 -9.33 -10.09
N LEU A 99 -5.63 -9.18 -11.09
CA LEU A 99 -6.93 -8.51 -10.97
C LEU A 99 -7.87 -9.26 -10.02
N GLN A 100 -8.00 -10.58 -10.16
CA GLN A 100 -8.81 -11.42 -9.27
C GLN A 100 -8.35 -11.27 -7.83
N TYR A 101 -7.02 -11.33 -7.61
CA TYR A 101 -6.44 -11.15 -6.28
C TYR A 101 -6.77 -9.76 -5.71
N GLY A 102 -6.55 -8.70 -6.47
CA GLY A 102 -6.83 -7.33 -6.05
C GLY A 102 -8.31 -7.05 -5.77
N LEU A 103 -9.25 -7.72 -6.46
CA LEU A 103 -10.70 -7.62 -6.20
C LEU A 103 -11.11 -8.27 -4.87
N ASN A 104 -10.38 -9.28 -4.43
CA ASN A 104 -10.63 -10.01 -3.19
C ASN A 104 -9.92 -9.39 -1.98
N HIS A 105 -8.84 -8.64 -2.20
CA HIS A 105 -7.96 -8.13 -1.13
C HIS A 105 -7.93 -6.60 -1.09
N ASN A 106 -8.28 -6.03 0.03
CA ASN A 106 -8.30 -4.56 0.18
C ASN A 106 -6.88 -3.95 0.31
N LYS A 107 -5.89 -4.74 0.70
CA LYS A 107 -4.48 -4.32 0.84
C LYS A 107 -3.59 -5.45 0.36
N TRP A 108 -2.73 -5.15 -0.60
CA TRP A 108 -1.85 -6.14 -1.20
C TRP A 108 -0.68 -5.48 -1.92
N LEU A 109 0.29 -6.28 -2.32
CA LEU A 109 1.48 -5.86 -3.06
C LEU A 109 1.50 -6.56 -4.41
N LEU A 110 1.72 -5.79 -5.49
CA LEU A 110 1.94 -6.31 -6.83
C LEU A 110 3.45 -6.31 -7.09
N LEU A 111 4.07 -7.49 -7.01
CA LEU A 111 5.52 -7.67 -7.09
C LEU A 111 6.00 -8.21 -8.44
N ASP A 112 5.22 -8.03 -9.48
CA ASP A 112 5.61 -8.43 -10.84
C ASP A 112 6.92 -7.76 -11.28
N ALA A 113 7.69 -8.46 -12.09
CA ALA A 113 8.91 -7.91 -12.68
C ALA A 113 8.62 -6.63 -13.51
N PRO A 114 9.62 -5.75 -13.70
CA PRO A 114 9.48 -4.60 -14.59
C PRO A 114 9.03 -5.02 -16.01
N GLY A 115 8.16 -4.23 -16.62
CA GLY A 115 7.66 -4.50 -17.98
C GLY A 115 6.44 -5.43 -18.07
N LEU A 116 6.02 -6.09 -17.00
CA LEU A 116 4.86 -7.01 -17.01
C LEU A 116 3.49 -6.29 -16.91
N GLY A 117 3.44 -4.99 -17.13
CA GLY A 117 2.17 -4.25 -17.23
C GLY A 117 1.46 -4.03 -15.90
N LYS A 118 2.17 -3.82 -14.79
CA LYS A 118 1.59 -3.45 -13.48
C LYS A 118 0.63 -2.26 -13.58
N THR A 119 1.00 -1.23 -14.34
CA THR A 119 0.17 -0.05 -14.58
C THR A 119 -1.18 -0.40 -15.20
N LEU A 120 -1.20 -1.30 -16.20
CA LEU A 120 -2.41 -1.80 -16.83
C LEU A 120 -3.28 -2.55 -15.82
N GLN A 121 -2.70 -3.48 -15.06
CA GLN A 121 -3.43 -4.25 -14.04
C GLN A 121 -4.10 -3.32 -13.02
N LEU A 122 -3.35 -2.34 -12.47
CA LEU A 122 -3.88 -1.41 -11.48
C LEU A 122 -4.93 -0.45 -12.07
N THR A 123 -4.80 -0.05 -13.33
CA THR A 123 -5.81 0.74 -14.06
C THR A 123 -7.11 -0.04 -14.18
N TYR A 124 -7.04 -1.31 -14.59
CA TYR A 124 -8.21 -2.17 -14.73
C TYR A 124 -8.83 -2.53 -13.37
N LEU A 125 -8.00 -2.77 -12.34
CA LEU A 125 -8.51 -2.97 -10.99
C LEU A 125 -9.33 -1.77 -10.50
N ALA A 126 -8.83 -0.56 -10.73
CA ALA A 126 -9.56 0.66 -10.36
C ALA A 126 -10.87 0.80 -11.15
N GLN A 127 -10.89 0.44 -12.43
CA GLN A 127 -12.08 0.41 -13.27
C GLN A 127 -13.11 -0.60 -12.73
N GLU A 128 -12.69 -1.82 -12.40
CA GLU A 128 -13.54 -2.84 -11.81
C GLU A 128 -14.13 -2.41 -10.46
N LEU A 129 -13.31 -1.81 -9.60
CA LEU A 129 -13.76 -1.31 -8.30
C LEU A 129 -14.75 -0.14 -8.47
N LYS A 130 -14.56 0.73 -9.46
CA LYS A 130 -15.53 1.78 -9.78
C LYS A 130 -16.88 1.18 -10.19
N GLN A 131 -16.88 0.19 -11.06
CA GLN A 131 -18.10 -0.45 -11.53
C GLN A 131 -18.82 -1.26 -10.43
N ARG A 132 -18.06 -1.99 -9.63
CA ARG A 132 -18.61 -2.93 -8.63
C ARG A 132 -18.90 -2.31 -7.28
N LYS A 133 -18.08 -1.37 -6.84
CA LYS A 133 -18.14 -0.78 -5.50
C LYS A 133 -18.45 0.72 -5.52
N ASN A 134 -18.61 1.30 -6.71
CA ASN A 134 -18.90 2.72 -6.94
C ASN A 134 -17.93 3.65 -6.19
N ILE A 135 -16.63 3.32 -6.23
CA ILE A 135 -15.60 4.20 -5.66
C ILE A 135 -15.55 5.54 -6.41
N GLU A 136 -15.31 6.63 -5.69
CA GLU A 136 -15.35 7.99 -6.26
C GLU A 136 -14.05 8.34 -6.95
N HIS A 137 -12.91 8.17 -6.27
CA HIS A 137 -11.60 8.54 -6.79
C HIS A 137 -10.53 7.51 -6.46
N CYS A 138 -9.58 7.36 -7.39
CA CYS A 138 -8.35 6.60 -7.23
C CYS A 138 -7.16 7.57 -7.20
N LEU A 139 -6.42 7.61 -6.08
CA LEU A 139 -5.19 8.38 -5.93
C LEU A 139 -3.99 7.53 -6.34
N ILE A 140 -3.18 8.04 -7.26
CA ILE A 140 -1.93 7.39 -7.71
C ILE A 140 -0.76 8.24 -7.24
N ILE A 141 0.15 7.61 -6.48
CA ILE A 141 1.36 8.23 -5.96
C ILE A 141 2.55 7.53 -6.59
N CYS A 142 3.21 8.19 -7.52
CA CYS A 142 4.38 7.64 -8.21
C CYS A 142 5.69 8.23 -7.66
N GLY A 143 6.82 7.56 -7.97
CA GLY A 143 8.13 7.92 -7.43
C GLY A 143 8.63 9.29 -7.90
N ILE A 144 8.80 9.47 -9.19
CA ILE A 144 9.39 10.69 -9.78
C ILE A 144 8.44 11.42 -10.72
N ASN A 145 8.76 12.67 -11.03
CA ASN A 145 7.90 13.54 -11.82
C ASN A 145 7.54 13.00 -13.22
N THR A 146 8.46 12.36 -13.90
CA THR A 146 8.25 11.79 -15.25
C THR A 146 7.22 10.67 -15.26
N LEU A 147 7.10 9.92 -14.17
CA LEU A 147 6.13 8.82 -14.06
C LEU A 147 4.69 9.31 -14.06
N LYS A 148 4.41 10.54 -13.59
CA LYS A 148 3.05 11.11 -13.62
C LYS A 148 2.48 11.16 -15.05
N THR A 149 3.28 11.63 -15.99
CA THR A 149 2.87 11.73 -17.39
C THR A 149 2.76 10.36 -18.04
N ASN A 150 3.60 9.39 -17.65
CA ASN A 150 3.49 8.01 -18.12
C ASN A 150 2.20 7.36 -17.61
N TRP A 151 1.88 7.51 -16.32
CA TRP A 151 0.61 7.03 -15.76
C TRP A 151 -0.59 7.63 -16.50
N LYS A 152 -0.59 8.95 -16.74
CA LYS A 152 -1.67 9.62 -17.50
C LYS A 152 -1.84 9.01 -18.90
N LYS A 153 -0.74 8.80 -19.63
CA LYS A 153 -0.76 8.20 -20.96
C LYS A 153 -1.29 6.75 -20.94
N GLU A 154 -0.82 5.94 -20.00
CA GLU A 154 -1.27 4.55 -19.88
C GLU A 154 -2.75 4.46 -19.49
N ILE A 155 -3.23 5.30 -18.58
CA ILE A 155 -4.65 5.38 -18.24
C ILE A 155 -5.47 5.74 -19.49
N GLN A 156 -5.11 6.77 -20.24
CA GLN A 156 -5.82 7.19 -21.44
C GLN A 156 -5.82 6.13 -22.54
N LYS A 157 -4.75 5.35 -22.62
CA LYS A 157 -4.64 4.24 -23.57
C LYS A 157 -5.57 3.06 -23.23
N HIS A 158 -5.68 2.73 -21.94
CA HIS A 158 -6.34 1.50 -21.49
C HIS A 158 -7.71 1.72 -20.85
N SER A 159 -8.09 2.96 -20.51
CA SER A 159 -9.36 3.29 -19.85
C SER A 159 -10.01 4.53 -20.45
N ASP A 160 -11.33 4.65 -20.33
CA ASP A 160 -12.09 5.85 -20.64
C ASP A 160 -12.33 6.72 -19.41
N LEU A 161 -11.82 6.30 -18.26
CA LEU A 161 -11.96 7.06 -17.03
C LEU A 161 -11.07 8.31 -17.06
N SER A 162 -11.65 9.40 -16.58
CA SER A 162 -10.97 10.69 -16.52
C SER A 162 -9.76 10.68 -15.58
N CYS A 163 -8.72 11.42 -15.93
CA CYS A 163 -7.53 11.51 -15.10
C CYS A 163 -6.93 12.93 -15.12
N MET A 164 -6.41 13.34 -13.96
CA MET A 164 -5.65 14.58 -13.81
C MET A 164 -4.32 14.34 -13.11
N ILE A 165 -3.35 15.21 -13.37
CA ILE A 165 -2.13 15.30 -12.57
C ILE A 165 -2.27 16.50 -11.64
N LEU A 166 -2.09 16.28 -10.34
CA LEU A 166 -2.18 17.34 -9.35
C LEU A 166 -1.11 18.42 -9.60
N GLY A 167 -1.55 19.66 -9.78
CA GLY A 167 -0.70 20.79 -10.11
C GLY A 167 -0.53 21.03 -11.62
N GLU A 168 -1.04 20.18 -12.50
CA GLU A 168 -0.98 20.37 -13.94
C GLU A 168 -1.96 21.44 -14.41
N ARG A 169 -1.52 22.33 -15.27
CA ARG A 169 -2.38 23.23 -16.03
C ARG A 169 -1.77 23.59 -17.39
N VAL A 170 -2.59 24.07 -18.28
CA VAL A 170 -2.14 24.67 -19.53
C VAL A 170 -2.01 26.18 -19.33
N ASN A 171 -0.86 26.75 -19.65
CA ASN A 171 -0.64 28.19 -19.55
C ASN A 171 -1.23 28.92 -20.75
N THR A 172 -1.19 30.27 -20.72
CA THR A 172 -1.70 31.13 -21.78
C THR A 172 -1.05 30.92 -23.16
N LYS A 173 0.13 30.27 -23.19
CA LYS A 173 0.87 29.94 -24.43
C LYS A 173 0.57 28.48 -24.89
N GLY A 174 -0.42 27.82 -24.34
CA GLY A 174 -0.79 26.45 -24.70
C GLY A 174 0.19 25.37 -24.20
N LYS A 175 1.15 25.70 -23.30
CA LYS A 175 2.11 24.75 -22.77
C LYS A 175 1.65 24.19 -21.43
N THR A 176 1.80 22.88 -21.25
CA THR A 176 1.60 22.23 -19.96
C THR A 176 2.69 22.64 -18.97
N VAL A 177 2.27 23.12 -17.81
CA VAL A 177 3.14 23.50 -16.68
C VAL A 177 2.67 22.84 -15.39
N PHE A 178 3.59 22.69 -14.46
CA PHE A 178 3.29 22.10 -13.15
C PHE A 178 3.49 23.16 -12.07
N GLU A 179 2.41 23.46 -11.39
CA GLU A 179 2.35 24.47 -10.35
C GLU A 179 2.73 23.94 -8.98
N GLY A 180 3.08 24.86 -8.08
CA GLY A 180 3.49 24.55 -6.72
C GLY A 180 2.33 24.22 -5.77
N VAL A 181 2.68 24.14 -4.48
CA VAL A 181 1.76 23.77 -3.39
C VAL A 181 0.47 24.61 -3.33
N PRO A 182 0.50 25.95 -3.47
CA PRO A 182 -0.74 26.74 -3.38
C PRO A 182 -1.79 26.34 -4.42
N TYR A 183 -1.36 26.09 -5.65
CA TYR A 183 -2.25 25.69 -6.74
C TYR A 183 -2.81 24.28 -6.50
N ARG A 184 -1.97 23.34 -6.08
CA ARG A 184 -2.37 21.97 -5.73
C ARG A 184 -3.38 21.94 -4.60
N LEU A 185 -3.18 22.76 -3.56
CA LEU A 185 -4.14 22.91 -2.46
C LEU A 185 -5.46 23.47 -2.94
N ASN A 186 -5.44 24.44 -3.85
CA ASN A 186 -6.67 24.96 -4.44
C ASN A 186 -7.44 23.88 -5.20
N GLN A 187 -6.76 23.03 -5.98
CA GLN A 187 -7.39 21.89 -6.64
C GLN A 187 -8.00 20.91 -5.62
N LEU A 188 -7.27 20.54 -4.57
CA LEU A 188 -7.75 19.59 -3.54
C LEU A 188 -8.88 20.14 -2.68
N ASN A 189 -8.96 21.46 -2.49
CA ASN A 189 -10.01 22.13 -1.73
C ASN A 189 -11.30 22.36 -2.53
N ASN A 190 -11.23 22.23 -3.86
CA ASN A 190 -12.39 22.22 -4.73
C ASN A 190 -12.82 20.78 -5.04
N LYS A 191 -14.03 20.61 -5.58
CA LYS A 191 -14.48 19.31 -6.07
C LYS A 191 -13.62 18.90 -7.26
N ILE A 192 -13.13 17.67 -7.23
CA ILE A 192 -12.45 17.00 -8.32
C ILE A 192 -13.49 16.11 -9.02
N ASP A 193 -13.58 16.23 -10.34
CA ASP A 193 -14.49 15.41 -11.13
C ASP A 193 -13.77 14.23 -11.81
N GLU A 194 -12.44 14.29 -11.88
CA GLU A 194 -11.62 13.21 -12.44
C GLU A 194 -11.53 12.01 -11.51
N PHE A 195 -11.67 10.83 -12.09
CA PHE A 195 -11.59 9.58 -11.33
C PHE A 195 -10.17 9.28 -10.84
N PHE A 196 -9.16 9.40 -11.73
CA PHE A 196 -7.77 9.21 -11.35
C PHE A 196 -7.11 10.55 -11.02
N VAL A 197 -6.55 10.66 -9.82
CA VAL A 197 -5.73 11.79 -9.39
C VAL A 197 -4.31 11.33 -9.20
N ILE A 198 -3.39 11.86 -10.01
CA ILE A 198 -1.99 11.44 -10.05
C ILE A 198 -1.13 12.47 -9.36
N THR A 199 -0.30 12.04 -8.45
CA THR A 199 0.72 12.87 -7.80
C THR A 199 2.03 12.11 -7.63
N ASN A 200 3.04 12.73 -7.07
CA ASN A 200 4.30 12.09 -6.77
C ASN A 200 4.66 12.22 -5.29
N VAL A 201 5.55 11.34 -4.86
CA VAL A 201 6.05 11.27 -3.48
C VAL A 201 6.59 12.61 -2.95
N GLU A 202 7.22 13.41 -3.79
CA GLU A 202 7.75 14.72 -3.39
C GLU A 202 6.66 15.70 -2.98
N THR A 203 5.49 15.63 -3.62
CA THR A 203 4.31 16.45 -3.28
C THR A 203 3.82 16.14 -1.86
N LEU A 204 3.99 14.91 -1.40
CA LEU A 204 3.57 14.47 -0.07
C LEU A 204 4.50 14.92 1.07
N ARG A 205 5.59 15.63 0.77
CA ARG A 205 6.44 16.25 1.81
C ARG A 205 5.77 17.44 2.47
N ASP A 206 4.74 17.99 1.85
CA ASP A 206 3.97 19.11 2.40
C ASP A 206 2.78 18.59 3.23
N ASP A 207 2.80 18.88 4.52
CA ASP A 207 1.77 18.42 5.46
C ASP A 207 0.37 18.96 5.12
N LYS A 208 0.27 20.13 4.49
CA LYS A 208 -1.02 20.71 4.08
C LYS A 208 -1.63 19.89 2.96
N ILE A 209 -0.82 19.43 2.00
CA ILE A 209 -1.26 18.51 0.94
C ILE A 209 -1.74 17.19 1.56
N VAL A 210 -0.96 16.60 2.47
CA VAL A 210 -1.34 15.33 3.12
C VAL A 210 -2.64 15.48 3.91
N LYS A 211 -2.82 16.59 4.62
CA LYS A 211 -4.09 16.89 5.31
C LYS A 211 -5.25 17.04 4.34
N ALA A 212 -5.04 17.72 3.20
CA ALA A 212 -6.08 17.90 2.19
C ALA A 212 -6.48 16.58 1.53
N LEU A 213 -5.53 15.69 1.27
CA LEU A 213 -5.81 14.33 0.75
C LEU A 213 -6.59 13.47 1.75
N ASN A 214 -6.28 13.55 3.05
CA ASN A 214 -6.93 12.71 4.06
C ASN A 214 -8.28 13.25 4.56
N LYS A 215 -8.40 14.57 4.68
CA LYS A 215 -9.54 15.23 5.36
C LYS A 215 -10.23 16.25 4.47
N GLY A 216 -9.83 16.37 3.23
CA GLY A 216 -10.41 17.28 2.25
C GLY A 216 -11.81 16.86 1.77
N LYS A 217 -12.35 17.62 0.83
CA LYS A 217 -13.67 17.39 0.24
C LYS A 217 -13.72 16.14 -0.64
N ASN A 218 -12.59 15.79 -1.25
CA ASN A 218 -12.51 14.66 -2.18
C ASN A 218 -12.20 13.38 -1.40
N LYS A 219 -12.92 12.31 -1.73
CA LYS A 219 -12.80 11.01 -1.08
C LYS A 219 -11.99 10.07 -1.97
N PHE A 220 -10.83 9.66 -1.50
CA PHE A 220 -10.00 8.69 -2.20
C PHE A 220 -10.25 7.29 -1.62
N ASP A 221 -11.02 6.47 -2.34
CA ASP A 221 -11.40 5.12 -1.91
C ASP A 221 -10.31 4.10 -2.24
N MET A 222 -9.51 4.37 -3.28
CA MET A 222 -8.38 3.55 -3.68
C MET A 222 -7.12 4.40 -3.70
N ILE A 223 -6.03 3.87 -3.17
CA ILE A 223 -4.70 4.51 -3.23
C ILE A 223 -3.71 3.52 -3.81
N ILE A 224 -3.03 3.92 -4.87
CA ILE A 224 -1.95 3.17 -5.52
C ILE A 224 -0.62 3.83 -5.17
N PHE A 225 0.29 3.07 -4.61
CA PHE A 225 1.68 3.49 -4.40
C PHE A 225 2.57 2.78 -5.42
N ASP A 226 3.05 3.51 -6.40
CA ASP A 226 4.01 3.02 -7.38
C ASP A 226 5.44 3.22 -6.88
N GLU A 227 6.32 2.24 -7.11
CA GLU A 227 7.71 2.26 -6.64
C GLU A 227 7.85 2.40 -5.10
N ILE A 228 7.02 1.71 -4.34
CA ILE A 228 6.96 1.79 -2.87
C ILE A 228 8.31 1.44 -2.21
N HIS A 229 9.20 0.72 -2.91
CA HIS A 229 10.54 0.40 -2.43
C HIS A 229 11.39 1.65 -2.10
N THR A 230 11.01 2.83 -2.62
CA THR A 230 11.66 4.10 -2.25
C THR A 230 11.40 4.51 -0.81
N CYS A 231 10.43 3.88 -0.14
CA CYS A 231 9.99 4.17 1.23
C CYS A 231 10.54 3.18 2.25
N LYS A 232 11.82 2.83 2.14
CA LYS A 232 12.50 1.81 2.94
C LYS A 232 12.52 2.07 4.46
N SER A 233 12.40 3.33 4.90
CA SER A 233 12.43 3.67 6.32
C SER A 233 11.07 4.20 6.79
N PRO A 234 10.40 3.53 7.74
CA PRO A 234 9.14 4.01 8.32
C PRO A 234 9.31 5.32 9.10
N THR A 235 10.54 5.64 9.52
CA THR A 235 10.88 6.87 10.25
C THR A 235 11.17 8.05 9.31
N SER A 236 11.41 7.80 8.02
CA SER A 236 11.58 8.86 7.02
C SER A 236 10.28 9.67 6.88
N GLN A 237 10.39 10.94 6.46
CA GLN A 237 9.22 11.76 6.19
C GLN A 237 8.29 11.12 5.14
N GLN A 238 8.87 10.50 4.13
CA GLN A 238 8.12 9.76 3.10
C GLN A 238 7.40 8.55 3.71
N GLY A 239 8.11 7.70 4.46
CA GLY A 239 7.52 6.53 5.13
C GLY A 239 6.38 6.91 6.06
N LYS A 240 6.56 7.95 6.88
CA LYS A 240 5.47 8.49 7.73
C LYS A 240 4.25 8.91 6.91
N THR A 241 4.46 9.58 5.79
CA THR A 241 3.34 10.03 4.94
C THR A 241 2.54 8.88 4.36
N TYR A 242 3.21 7.80 3.92
CA TYR A 242 2.51 6.60 3.44
C TYR A 242 1.65 5.95 4.53
N LEU A 243 2.12 5.94 5.78
CA LEU A 243 1.35 5.42 6.91
C LEU A 243 0.14 6.29 7.28
N PHE A 244 0.19 7.59 6.97
CA PHE A 244 -0.88 8.53 7.29
C PHE A 244 -1.98 8.62 6.23
N LEU A 245 -1.68 8.26 4.97
CA LEU A 245 -2.69 8.24 3.93
C LEU A 245 -3.65 7.07 4.13
N LYS A 246 -4.93 7.37 4.15
CA LYS A 246 -5.99 6.38 4.33
C LYS A 246 -6.94 6.43 3.15
N SER A 247 -7.19 5.27 2.53
CA SER A 247 -8.36 5.09 1.68
C SER A 247 -9.61 5.12 2.57
N LYS A 248 -10.66 5.72 2.10
CA LYS A 248 -11.94 5.83 2.83
C LYS A 248 -12.91 4.73 2.45
#